data_8ba9ba9ced6a215323bfc99705a3e175
#
_entry.id   8ba9ba9ced6a215323bfc99705a3e175
#
_cell.length_a   1.000
_cell.length_b   1.000
_cell.length_c   1.000
_cell.angle_alpha   90.00
_cell.angle_beta   90.00
_cell.angle_gamma   90.00
#
_symmetry.space_group_name_H-M   'P 1'
#
loop_
_entity.id
_entity.type
_entity.pdbx_description
1 polymer ?
#
loop_
_entity_poly.entity_id
_entity_poly.type
_entity_poly.pdbx_seq_one_letter_code
_entity_poly.pdbx_strand_id
1 'polypeptide(L)'
;PEGRRLFPNLTVRENLLLGAYRLAARPARAENLEFCFHAFPALADRQKQLAGSMSGGEQQMVALARAFMSAPKILVVDEPSVGLSPIMVKQVISKIDELKVAHGLTVLMAEQNFNQAIRIADRGYVMVQGQVAFEGMDAAELRDNDFVRKAYLGG
;
A
#
# COMPACT_ATOMS: atom_id res chain seq x y z
N PRO A 1 -7.01 3.79 2.41
CA PRO A 1 -7.46 4.24 3.73
C PRO A 1 -7.07 3.26 4.83
N GLU A 2 -6.82 3.77 6.02
CA GLU A 2 -6.62 2.97 7.21
C GLU A 2 -7.75 1.94 7.39
N GLY A 3 -7.41 0.76 7.95
CA GLY A 3 -8.39 -0.30 8.21
C GLY A 3 -8.84 -1.09 6.97
N ARG A 4 -8.09 -1.03 5.87
CA ARG A 4 -8.26 -1.81 4.62
C ARG A 4 -9.59 -1.59 3.90
N ARG A 5 -10.68 -1.29 4.60
CA ARG A 5 -12.03 -1.00 4.07
C ARG A 5 -12.50 -2.04 3.05
N LEU A 6 -12.27 -3.31 3.32
CA LEU A 6 -12.79 -4.41 2.52
C LEU A 6 -14.26 -4.70 2.85
N PHE A 7 -14.92 -5.38 1.92
CA PHE A 7 -16.25 -5.95 2.12
C PHE A 7 -16.07 -7.40 2.59
N PRO A 8 -16.22 -7.69 3.89
CA PRO A 8 -15.83 -8.99 4.47
C PRO A 8 -16.66 -10.16 3.96
N ASN A 9 -17.91 -9.93 3.61
CA ASN A 9 -18.86 -10.91 3.11
C ASN A 9 -18.78 -11.11 1.58
N LEU A 10 -17.91 -10.38 0.90
CA LEU A 10 -17.60 -10.59 -0.51
C LEU A 10 -16.29 -11.38 -0.65
N THR A 11 -16.21 -12.13 -1.74
CA THR A 11 -15.00 -12.86 -2.10
C THR A 11 -13.85 -11.91 -2.47
N VAL A 12 -12.63 -12.44 -2.53
CA VAL A 12 -11.46 -11.70 -3.04
C VAL A 12 -11.77 -11.11 -4.41
N ARG A 13 -12.26 -11.93 -5.35
CA ARG A 13 -12.57 -11.49 -6.70
C ARG A 13 -13.61 -10.37 -6.74
N GLU A 14 -14.66 -10.46 -5.95
CA GLU A 14 -15.70 -9.42 -5.87
C GLU A 14 -15.15 -8.13 -5.27
N ASN A 15 -14.33 -8.20 -4.21
CA ASN A 15 -13.64 -7.03 -3.67
C ASN A 15 -12.77 -6.33 -4.72
N LEU A 16 -12.02 -7.09 -5.52
CA LEU A 16 -11.21 -6.51 -6.60
C LEU A 16 -12.10 -5.81 -7.63
N LEU A 17 -13.16 -6.47 -8.08
CA LEU A 17 -14.07 -5.91 -9.09
C LEU A 17 -14.71 -4.57 -8.67
N LEU A 18 -14.92 -4.35 -7.37
CA LEU A 18 -15.37 -3.06 -6.84
C LEU A 18 -14.36 -1.93 -7.07
N GLY A 19 -13.07 -2.24 -7.17
CA GLY A 19 -12.04 -1.25 -7.52
C GLY A 19 -12.21 -0.66 -8.93
N ALA A 20 -12.84 -1.40 -9.85
CA ALA A 20 -13.17 -0.94 -11.20
C ALA A 20 -14.59 -0.37 -11.31
N TYR A 21 -15.20 0.11 -10.23
CA TYR A 21 -16.57 0.63 -10.23
C TYR A 21 -16.75 1.88 -11.11
N ARG A 22 -15.73 2.74 -11.18
CA ARG A 22 -15.74 3.97 -11.99
C ARG A 22 -15.93 3.62 -13.47
N LEU A 23 -16.78 4.39 -14.17
CA LEU A 23 -17.08 4.17 -15.59
C LEU A 23 -15.83 4.09 -16.46
N ALA A 24 -14.85 4.96 -16.20
CA ALA A 24 -13.56 4.98 -16.93
C ALA A 24 -12.71 3.70 -16.76
N ALA A 25 -12.88 2.96 -15.68
CA ALA A 25 -12.13 1.72 -15.42
C ALA A 25 -12.83 0.46 -15.95
N ARG A 26 -14.13 0.56 -16.27
CA ARG A 26 -14.93 -0.61 -16.68
C ARG A 26 -14.47 -1.30 -17.96
N PRO A 27 -14.05 -0.58 -19.02
CA PRO A 27 -13.58 -1.23 -20.25
C PRO A 27 -12.37 -2.13 -20.03
N ALA A 28 -11.41 -1.73 -19.18
CA ALA A 28 -10.20 -2.47 -18.86
C ALA A 28 -10.36 -3.46 -17.67
N ARG A 29 -11.59 -3.66 -17.16
CA ARG A 29 -11.84 -4.42 -15.94
C ARG A 29 -11.29 -5.85 -15.98
N ALA A 30 -11.43 -6.54 -17.12
CA ALA A 30 -10.95 -7.91 -17.27
C ALA A 30 -9.41 -7.96 -17.26
N GLU A 31 -8.77 -7.08 -18.01
CA GLU A 31 -7.32 -6.93 -18.10
C GLU A 31 -6.72 -6.54 -16.73
N ASN A 32 -7.31 -5.56 -16.06
CA ASN A 32 -6.86 -5.13 -14.73
C ASN A 32 -7.02 -6.24 -13.68
N LEU A 33 -8.06 -7.07 -13.79
CA LEU A 33 -8.24 -8.22 -12.88
C LEU A 33 -7.17 -9.29 -13.12
N GLU A 34 -6.85 -9.60 -14.36
CA GLU A 34 -5.78 -10.53 -14.73
C GLU A 34 -4.42 -10.01 -14.25
N PHE A 35 -4.15 -8.72 -14.48
CA PHE A 35 -2.98 -8.04 -13.93
C PHE A 35 -2.90 -8.18 -12.39
N CYS A 36 -4.00 -7.90 -11.67
CA CYS A 36 -4.02 -8.02 -10.21
C CYS A 36 -3.69 -9.45 -9.74
N PHE A 37 -4.22 -10.47 -10.41
CA PHE A 37 -3.90 -11.85 -10.06
C PHE A 37 -2.47 -12.26 -10.43
N HIS A 38 -1.92 -11.70 -11.48
CA HIS A 38 -0.51 -11.88 -11.80
C HIS A 38 0.40 -11.20 -10.78
N ALA A 39 0.09 -9.96 -10.39
CA ALA A 39 0.85 -9.20 -9.40
C ALA A 39 0.73 -9.77 -7.97
N PHE A 40 -0.39 -10.43 -7.66
CA PHE A 40 -0.70 -11.01 -6.34
C PHE A 40 -1.10 -12.49 -6.47
N PRO A 41 -0.17 -13.42 -6.77
CA PRO A 41 -0.50 -14.83 -7.06
C PRO A 41 -1.27 -15.52 -5.92
N ALA A 42 -0.94 -15.22 -4.65
CA ALA A 42 -1.66 -15.76 -3.50
C ALA A 42 -3.15 -15.41 -3.48
N LEU A 43 -3.56 -14.30 -4.11
CA LEU A 43 -4.97 -13.93 -4.26
C LEU A 43 -5.62 -14.67 -5.44
N ALA A 44 -4.85 -14.99 -6.47
CA ALA A 44 -5.32 -15.78 -7.61
C ALA A 44 -5.83 -17.16 -7.17
N ASP A 45 -5.10 -17.84 -6.26
CA ASP A 45 -5.47 -19.15 -5.73
C ASP A 45 -6.71 -19.08 -4.81
N ARG A 46 -7.03 -17.90 -4.29
CA ARG A 46 -8.06 -17.66 -3.28
C ARG A 46 -9.22 -16.79 -3.76
N GLN A 47 -9.42 -16.70 -5.07
CA GLN A 47 -10.43 -15.80 -5.68
C GLN A 47 -11.83 -15.95 -5.10
N LYS A 48 -12.23 -17.16 -4.71
CA LYS A 48 -13.56 -17.50 -4.17
C LYS A 48 -13.63 -17.42 -2.65
N GLN A 49 -12.51 -17.18 -1.95
CA GLN A 49 -12.49 -17.06 -0.51
C GLN A 49 -13.09 -15.72 -0.08
N LEU A 50 -13.86 -15.71 1.01
CA LEU A 50 -14.40 -14.49 1.60
C LEU A 50 -13.27 -13.65 2.19
N ALA A 51 -13.24 -12.35 1.89
CA ALA A 51 -12.19 -11.45 2.36
C ALA A 51 -12.14 -11.37 3.89
N GLY A 52 -13.27 -11.50 4.57
CA GLY A 52 -13.34 -11.50 6.03
C GLY A 52 -12.68 -12.68 6.71
N SER A 53 -12.47 -13.81 6.01
CA SER A 53 -11.81 -15.02 6.54
C SER A 53 -10.29 -15.02 6.33
N MET A 54 -9.74 -13.99 5.69
CA MET A 54 -8.32 -13.88 5.40
C MET A 54 -7.54 -13.26 6.58
N SER A 55 -6.26 -13.57 6.68
CA SER A 55 -5.36 -12.91 7.63
C SER A 55 -5.24 -11.41 7.34
N GLY A 56 -4.83 -10.61 8.34
CA GLY A 56 -4.67 -9.17 8.18
C GLY A 56 -3.73 -8.77 7.03
N GLY A 57 -2.65 -9.51 6.82
CA GLY A 57 -1.72 -9.25 5.72
C GLY A 57 -2.32 -9.59 4.35
N GLU A 58 -3.04 -10.71 4.25
CA GLU A 58 -3.75 -11.05 3.01
C GLU A 58 -4.84 -10.03 2.68
N GLN A 59 -5.58 -9.56 3.69
CA GLN A 59 -6.55 -8.49 3.51
C GLN A 59 -5.89 -7.19 3.00
N GLN A 60 -4.68 -6.88 3.49
CA GLN A 60 -3.92 -5.72 3.00
C GLN A 60 -3.54 -5.88 1.52
N MET A 61 -3.14 -7.09 1.11
CA MET A 61 -2.88 -7.38 -0.31
C MET A 61 -4.13 -7.26 -1.17
N VAL A 62 -5.31 -7.71 -0.67
CA VAL A 62 -6.60 -7.50 -1.37
C VAL A 62 -6.92 -6.01 -1.51
N ALA A 63 -6.67 -5.19 -0.48
CA ALA A 63 -6.90 -3.75 -0.52
C ALA A 63 -6.00 -3.06 -1.57
N LEU A 64 -4.71 -3.42 -1.62
CA LEU A 64 -3.79 -2.95 -2.65
C LEU A 64 -4.23 -3.39 -4.05
N ALA A 65 -4.48 -4.67 -4.26
CA ALA A 65 -4.93 -5.19 -5.55
C ALA A 65 -6.22 -4.50 -6.03
N ARG A 66 -7.17 -4.26 -5.11
CA ARG A 66 -8.39 -3.50 -5.41
C ARG A 66 -8.10 -2.08 -5.88
N ALA A 67 -7.12 -1.40 -5.30
CA ALA A 67 -6.74 -0.06 -5.74
C ALA A 67 -6.20 -0.08 -7.19
N PHE A 68 -5.44 -1.11 -7.55
CA PHE A 68 -4.90 -1.29 -8.91
C PHE A 68 -5.96 -1.59 -9.97
N MET A 69 -7.14 -2.08 -9.59
CA MET A 69 -8.25 -2.28 -10.53
C MET A 69 -8.69 -1.00 -11.27
N SER A 70 -8.34 0.18 -10.74
CA SER A 70 -8.62 1.47 -11.40
C SER A 70 -7.50 1.94 -12.33
N ALA A 71 -6.42 1.16 -12.51
CA ALA A 71 -5.19 1.54 -13.22
C ALA A 71 -4.69 2.94 -12.80
N PRO A 72 -4.37 3.15 -11.52
CA PRO A 72 -4.03 4.47 -10.99
C PRO A 72 -2.68 4.96 -11.53
N LYS A 73 -2.52 6.27 -11.67
CA LYS A 73 -1.21 6.94 -11.84
C LYS A 73 -0.62 7.36 -10.50
N ILE A 74 -1.46 7.59 -9.51
CA ILE A 74 -1.09 7.97 -8.15
C ILE A 74 -1.75 6.99 -7.20
N LEU A 75 -0.94 6.38 -6.33
CA LEU A 75 -1.40 5.50 -5.25
C LEU A 75 -1.24 6.25 -3.92
N VAL A 76 -2.36 6.45 -3.21
CA VAL A 76 -2.36 7.03 -1.86
C VAL A 76 -2.56 5.90 -0.85
N VAL A 77 -1.62 5.78 0.09
CA VAL A 77 -1.60 4.69 1.09
C VAL A 77 -1.48 5.29 2.48
N ASP A 78 -2.40 4.88 3.35
CA ASP A 78 -2.47 5.35 4.72
C ASP A 78 -2.19 4.20 5.68
N GLU A 79 -1.10 4.30 6.42
CA GLU A 79 -0.61 3.35 7.43
C GLU A 79 -0.69 1.86 7.00
N PRO A 80 -0.03 1.45 5.90
CA PRO A 80 -0.14 0.09 5.39
C PRO A 80 0.42 -0.98 6.33
N SER A 81 1.21 -0.61 7.33
CA SER A 81 1.83 -1.53 8.29
C SER A 81 1.00 -1.82 9.54
N VAL A 82 -0.03 -1.02 9.81
CA VAL A 82 -0.84 -1.11 11.04
C VAL A 82 -1.50 -2.48 11.20
N GLY A 83 -1.29 -3.09 12.37
CA GLY A 83 -1.88 -4.39 12.74
C GLY A 83 -1.33 -5.58 11.95
N LEU A 84 -0.15 -5.45 11.35
CA LEU A 84 0.53 -6.52 10.64
C LEU A 84 1.75 -7.05 11.41
N SER A 85 2.07 -8.34 11.23
CA SER A 85 3.33 -8.89 11.68
C SER A 85 4.52 -8.27 10.92
N PRO A 86 5.74 -8.23 11.49
CA PRO A 86 6.91 -7.65 10.82
C PRO A 86 7.19 -8.26 9.43
N ILE A 87 6.93 -9.55 9.27
CA ILE A 87 7.09 -10.26 7.98
C ILE A 87 6.10 -9.71 6.96
N MET A 88 4.83 -9.55 7.34
CA MET A 88 3.79 -9.03 6.47
C MET A 88 4.00 -7.56 6.12
N VAL A 89 4.46 -6.74 7.07
CA VAL A 89 4.85 -5.34 6.81
C VAL A 89 5.90 -5.29 5.70
N LYS A 90 6.97 -6.08 5.84
CA LYS A 90 8.03 -6.15 4.82
C LYS A 90 7.49 -6.55 3.45
N GLN A 91 6.60 -7.53 3.39
CA GLN A 91 5.98 -7.98 2.13
C GLN A 91 5.11 -6.89 1.50
N VAL A 92 4.26 -6.21 2.28
CA VAL A 92 3.38 -5.14 1.79
C VAL A 92 4.20 -3.97 1.25
N ILE A 93 5.20 -3.49 2.01
CA ILE A 93 6.07 -2.38 1.59
C ILE A 93 6.88 -2.76 0.33
N SER A 94 7.43 -3.98 0.28
CA SER A 94 8.16 -4.44 -0.92
C SER A 94 7.25 -4.56 -2.13
N LYS A 95 5.99 -4.96 -1.95
CA LYS A 95 5.02 -5.02 -3.05
C LYS A 95 4.64 -3.63 -3.56
N ILE A 96 4.49 -2.63 -2.68
CA ILE A 96 4.26 -1.24 -3.08
C ILE A 96 5.43 -0.73 -3.92
N ASP A 97 6.67 -0.99 -3.50
CA ASP A 97 7.87 -0.58 -4.21
C ASP A 97 8.00 -1.25 -5.60
N GLU A 98 7.79 -2.57 -5.65
CA GLU A 98 7.76 -3.34 -6.91
C GLU A 98 6.77 -2.72 -7.91
N LEU A 99 5.55 -2.44 -7.46
CA LEU A 99 4.50 -1.89 -8.31
C LEU A 99 4.78 -0.43 -8.69
N LYS A 100 5.37 0.37 -7.77
CA LYS A 100 5.84 1.73 -8.03
C LYS A 100 6.80 1.74 -9.22
N VAL A 101 7.83 0.90 -9.17
CA VAL A 101 8.88 0.83 -10.21
C VAL A 101 8.32 0.26 -11.52
N ALA A 102 7.62 -0.87 -11.45
CA ALA A 102 7.12 -1.57 -12.64
C ALA A 102 6.12 -0.75 -13.47
N HIS A 103 5.34 0.13 -12.83
CA HIS A 103 4.27 0.89 -13.48
C HIS A 103 4.50 2.40 -13.49
N GLY A 104 5.66 2.88 -13.05
CA GLY A 104 5.95 4.31 -12.99
C GLY A 104 4.96 5.09 -12.12
N LEU A 105 4.51 4.50 -11.00
CA LEU A 105 3.53 5.12 -10.13
C LEU A 105 4.16 6.20 -9.26
N THR A 106 3.39 7.26 -9.04
CA THR A 106 3.63 8.16 -7.91
C THR A 106 2.95 7.55 -6.67
N VAL A 107 3.70 7.31 -5.61
CA VAL A 107 3.14 6.81 -4.33
C VAL A 107 3.23 7.91 -3.29
N LEU A 108 2.09 8.28 -2.70
CA LEU A 108 2.01 9.09 -1.50
C LEU A 108 1.62 8.18 -0.33
N MET A 109 2.52 8.01 0.64
CA MET A 109 2.31 7.10 1.76
C MET A 109 2.47 7.83 3.08
N ALA A 110 1.48 7.73 3.97
CA ALA A 110 1.62 8.06 5.38
C ALA A 110 1.99 6.78 6.13
N GLU A 111 3.07 6.82 6.93
CA GLU A 111 3.55 5.65 7.66
C GLU A 111 4.27 6.10 8.95
N GLN A 112 3.91 5.50 10.08
CA GLN A 112 4.56 5.77 11.37
C GLN A 112 5.86 4.99 11.53
N ASN A 113 5.97 3.84 10.88
CA ASN A 113 7.17 3.02 10.92
C ASN A 113 8.23 3.57 9.96
N PHE A 114 9.02 4.53 10.47
CA PHE A 114 10.07 5.20 9.71
C PHE A 114 11.00 4.22 8.98
N ASN A 115 11.44 3.16 9.67
CA ASN A 115 12.36 2.18 9.08
C ASN A 115 11.78 1.46 7.85
N GLN A 116 10.47 1.32 7.76
CA GLN A 116 9.83 0.72 6.61
C GLN A 116 9.57 1.77 5.50
N ALA A 117 9.11 2.96 5.88
CA ALA A 117 8.84 4.04 4.94
C ALA A 117 10.10 4.45 4.17
N ILE A 118 11.22 4.65 4.89
CA ILE A 118 12.49 5.13 4.30
C ILE A 118 13.09 4.16 3.27
N ARG A 119 12.71 2.88 3.28
CA ARG A 119 13.23 1.88 2.35
C ARG A 119 12.81 2.11 0.90
N ILE A 120 11.64 2.72 0.71
CA ILE A 120 11.03 2.93 -0.61
C ILE A 120 10.78 4.40 -0.93
N ALA A 121 11.11 5.29 0.03
CA ALA A 121 10.90 6.73 -0.13
C ALA A 121 11.98 7.35 -1.02
N ASP A 122 11.55 8.11 -2.01
CA ASP A 122 12.42 8.99 -2.79
C ASP A 122 12.53 10.36 -2.12
N ARG A 123 11.48 10.80 -1.39
CA ARG A 123 11.37 12.06 -0.66
C ARG A 123 10.43 11.89 0.52
N GLY A 124 10.59 12.64 1.57
CA GLY A 124 9.71 12.54 2.73
C GLY A 124 9.50 13.83 3.50
N TYR A 125 8.35 13.85 4.16
CA TYR A 125 7.94 14.91 5.08
C TYR A 125 7.73 14.34 6.47
N VAL A 126 8.40 14.91 7.46
CA VAL A 126 8.18 14.55 8.87
C VAL A 126 7.12 15.47 9.45
N MET A 127 6.00 14.91 9.86
CA MET A 127 4.89 15.66 10.44
C MET A 127 4.86 15.52 11.96
N VAL A 128 4.74 16.65 12.65
CA VAL A 128 4.58 16.69 14.12
C VAL A 128 3.41 17.64 14.43
N GLN A 129 2.45 17.17 15.21
CA GLN A 129 1.27 17.94 15.61
C GLN A 129 0.54 18.65 14.44
N GLY A 130 0.42 17.94 13.30
CA GLY A 130 -0.27 18.43 12.11
C GLY A 130 0.53 19.42 11.26
N GLN A 131 1.80 19.68 11.59
CA GLN A 131 2.69 20.55 10.83
C GLN A 131 3.87 19.79 10.25
N VAL A 132 4.36 20.22 9.07
CA VAL A 132 5.61 19.70 8.51
C VAL A 132 6.77 20.29 9.30
N ALA A 133 7.43 19.45 10.09
CA ALA A 133 8.57 19.82 10.92
C ALA A 133 9.91 19.69 10.18
N PHE A 134 9.99 18.77 9.20
CA PHE A 134 11.17 18.57 8.37
C PHE A 134 10.77 18.02 6.99
N GLU A 135 11.50 18.40 5.97
CA GLU A 135 11.41 17.89 4.62
C GLU A 135 12.78 17.37 4.20
N GLY A 136 12.86 16.08 3.84
CA GLY A 136 14.04 15.45 3.26
C GLY A 136 13.84 15.20 1.78
N MET A 137 14.79 15.68 0.98
CA MET A 137 14.75 15.56 -0.48
C MET A 137 15.16 14.18 -1.00
N ASP A 138 15.76 13.37 -0.12
CA ASP A 138 16.10 11.97 -0.38
C ASP A 138 16.10 11.14 0.93
N ALA A 139 16.28 9.82 0.76
CA ALA A 139 16.29 8.88 1.89
C ALA A 139 17.50 9.06 2.82
N ALA A 140 18.65 9.55 2.31
CA ALA A 140 19.85 9.76 3.11
C ALA A 140 19.66 10.97 4.04
N GLU A 141 19.17 12.07 3.51
CA GLU A 141 18.86 13.28 4.28
C GLU A 141 17.87 13.01 5.41
N LEU A 142 16.81 12.22 5.14
CA LEU A 142 15.85 11.80 6.16
C LEU A 142 16.48 10.92 7.24
N ARG A 143 17.37 9.99 6.86
CA ARG A 143 18.00 9.05 7.79
C ARG A 143 19.05 9.71 8.68
N ASP A 144 19.81 10.66 8.13
CA ASP A 144 20.94 11.27 8.80
C ASP A 144 20.56 12.50 9.64
N ASN A 145 19.31 12.96 9.53
CA ASN A 145 18.82 14.11 10.27
C ASN A 145 18.64 13.78 11.77
N ASP A 146 19.27 14.53 12.65
CA ASP A 146 19.23 14.33 14.11
C ASP A 146 17.83 14.44 14.71
N PHE A 147 17.00 15.36 14.18
CA PHE A 147 15.61 15.51 14.63
C PHE A 147 14.78 14.25 14.29
N VAL A 148 14.93 13.73 13.09
CA VAL A 148 14.24 12.51 12.62
C VAL A 148 14.69 11.31 13.46
N ARG A 149 16.01 11.20 13.71
CA ARG A 149 16.58 10.12 14.53
C ARG A 149 16.04 10.16 15.97
N LYS A 150 16.01 11.31 16.59
CA LYS A 150 15.45 11.46 17.96
C LYS A 150 13.95 11.18 18.02
N ALA A 151 13.20 11.61 17.01
CA ALA A 151 11.74 11.43 16.97
C ALA A 151 11.30 9.99 16.72
N TYR A 152 12.06 9.22 15.93
CA TYR A 152 11.61 7.91 15.42
C TYR A 152 12.55 6.75 15.73
N LEU A 153 13.84 6.98 15.96
CA LEU A 153 14.83 5.91 16.16
C LEU A 153 15.29 5.78 17.61
N GLY A 154 14.83 6.66 18.51
CA GLY A 154 15.19 6.63 19.92
C GLY A 154 16.68 6.92 20.10
N GLY A 155 17.08 8.14 19.85
CA GLY A 155 18.45 8.62 20.09
C GLY A 155 18.74 8.81 21.55
#